data_593481faf15f890ecf3c1d61a404b880
#
_entry.id   593481faf15f890ecf3c1d61a404b880
#
_cell.length_a   1.000
_cell.length_b   1.000
_cell.length_c   1.000
_cell.angle_alpha   90.00
_cell.angle_beta   90.00
_cell.angle_gamma   90.00
#
_symmetry.space_group_name_H-M   'P 1'
#
loop_
_entity.id
_entity.type
_entity.pdbx_description
1 polymer ?
#
loop_
_entity_poly.entity_id
_entity_poly.type
_entity_poly.pdbx_seq_one_letter_code
_entity_poly.pdbx_strand_id
1 'polypeptide(L)'
;YKVDLQFSDDDIPTQVRQIEDLITKDAKVLVIASIDGVALSDVLAKAAEAKIPVIAYDRLIMKSPNVDYYLSFDNYAVGQQMGDILIKGMNLDNPKKKPLLIELFGGSPDDNNAYKFYDGAMDRLKPYFDNGTLKIGSGQQGMDTVCTLRWSNELAMARMENLLSAYYTNQTLDGILSPYDPIS
;
A
#
# COMPACT_ATOMS: atom_id res chain seq x y z
N TYR A 1 9.45 -5.53 -31.10
CA TYR A 1 8.23 -5.80 -30.32
C TYR A 1 7.29 -4.60 -30.45
N LYS A 2 5.97 -4.84 -30.46
CA LYS A 2 4.94 -3.81 -30.40
C LYS A 2 4.32 -3.88 -29.01
N VAL A 3 4.20 -2.74 -28.33
CA VAL A 3 3.57 -2.61 -27.02
C VAL A 3 2.24 -1.87 -27.21
N ASP A 4 1.17 -2.40 -26.62
CA ASP A 4 -0.13 -1.75 -26.47
C ASP A 4 -0.31 -1.41 -24.98
N LEU A 5 -0.16 -0.13 -24.63
CA LEU A 5 -0.26 0.35 -23.27
C LEU A 5 -1.65 0.93 -23.02
N GLN A 6 -2.31 0.44 -21.97
CA GLN A 6 -3.67 0.82 -21.59
C GLN A 6 -3.67 1.40 -20.16
N PHE A 7 -4.51 2.39 -19.92
CA PHE A 7 -4.73 2.98 -18.59
C PHE A 7 -6.21 2.85 -18.23
N SER A 8 -6.49 2.42 -17.02
CA SER A 8 -7.86 2.13 -16.56
C SER A 8 -8.42 3.18 -15.60
N ASP A 9 -7.63 4.21 -15.28
CA ASP A 9 -8.01 5.34 -14.43
C ASP A 9 -8.72 4.92 -13.14
N ASP A 10 -8.17 3.90 -12.46
CA ASP A 10 -8.68 3.28 -11.22
C ASP A 10 -10.08 2.64 -11.36
N ASP A 11 -10.54 2.37 -12.59
CA ASP A 11 -11.81 1.71 -12.89
C ASP A 11 -11.62 0.23 -13.22
N ILE A 12 -12.01 -0.65 -12.28
CA ILE A 12 -11.85 -2.11 -12.42
C ILE A 12 -12.59 -2.66 -13.64
N PRO A 13 -13.87 -2.30 -13.93
CA PRO A 13 -14.55 -2.76 -15.13
C PRO A 13 -13.81 -2.38 -16.43
N THR A 14 -13.22 -1.19 -16.47
CA THR A 14 -12.42 -0.76 -17.62
C THR A 14 -11.16 -1.60 -17.72
N GLN A 15 -10.45 -1.89 -16.64
CA GLN A 15 -9.28 -2.77 -16.66
C GLN A 15 -9.64 -4.18 -17.19
N VAL A 16 -10.74 -4.74 -16.72
CA VAL A 16 -11.22 -6.06 -17.22
C VAL A 16 -11.46 -6.03 -18.72
N ARG A 17 -12.19 -5.02 -19.25
CA ARG A 17 -12.45 -4.88 -20.69
C ARG A 17 -11.17 -4.72 -21.49
N GLN A 18 -10.22 -3.93 -21.01
CA GLN A 18 -8.93 -3.74 -21.68
C GLN A 18 -8.13 -5.04 -21.78
N ILE A 19 -8.14 -5.86 -20.71
CA ILE A 19 -7.51 -7.18 -20.73
C ILE A 19 -8.21 -8.10 -21.74
N GLU A 20 -9.55 -8.14 -21.77
CA GLU A 20 -10.33 -8.92 -22.76
C GLU A 20 -10.01 -8.48 -24.19
N ASP A 21 -9.90 -7.19 -24.44
CA ASP A 21 -9.55 -6.66 -25.76
C ASP A 21 -8.13 -7.07 -26.18
N LEU A 22 -7.17 -7.06 -25.24
CA LEU A 22 -5.80 -7.52 -25.52
C LEU A 22 -5.74 -9.02 -25.80
N ILE A 23 -6.53 -9.84 -25.10
CA ILE A 23 -6.67 -11.28 -25.38
C ILE A 23 -7.23 -11.47 -26.80
N THR A 24 -8.30 -10.76 -27.16
CA THR A 24 -8.93 -10.82 -28.48
C THR A 24 -7.98 -10.39 -29.61
N LYS A 25 -7.07 -9.46 -29.33
CA LYS A 25 -6.02 -9.00 -30.26
C LYS A 25 -4.80 -9.95 -30.33
N ASP A 26 -4.87 -11.11 -29.72
CA ASP A 26 -3.81 -12.12 -29.70
C ASP A 26 -2.48 -11.58 -29.11
N ALA A 27 -2.58 -10.85 -27.99
CA ALA A 27 -1.41 -10.43 -27.24
C ALA A 27 -0.53 -11.64 -26.89
N LYS A 28 0.80 -11.48 -26.95
CA LYS A 28 1.73 -12.59 -26.69
C LYS A 28 2.13 -12.69 -25.22
N VAL A 29 1.91 -11.65 -24.46
CA VAL A 29 2.09 -11.58 -23.00
C VAL A 29 1.25 -10.42 -22.47
N LEU A 30 0.68 -10.61 -21.27
CA LEU A 30 0.01 -9.55 -20.52
C LEU A 30 0.90 -9.16 -19.34
N VAL A 31 1.17 -7.86 -19.21
CA VAL A 31 1.82 -7.28 -18.03
C VAL A 31 0.79 -6.40 -17.34
N ILE A 32 0.40 -6.76 -16.13
CA ILE A 32 -0.77 -6.17 -15.46
C ILE A 32 -0.36 -5.60 -14.11
N ALA A 33 -0.49 -4.27 -13.96
CA ALA A 33 -0.55 -3.61 -12.66
C ALA A 33 -2.02 -3.57 -12.23
N SER A 34 -2.45 -4.49 -11.37
CA SER A 34 -3.85 -4.62 -11.01
C SER A 34 -4.32 -3.48 -10.10
N ILE A 35 -5.52 -2.96 -10.36
CA ILE A 35 -6.18 -2.00 -9.48
C ILE A 35 -6.55 -2.67 -8.16
N ASP A 36 -7.13 -3.86 -8.25
CA ASP A 36 -7.53 -4.69 -7.12
C ASP A 36 -6.90 -6.08 -7.23
N GLY A 37 -6.35 -6.58 -6.12
CA GLY A 37 -5.59 -7.83 -6.09
C GLY A 37 -6.43 -9.09 -6.32
N VAL A 38 -7.77 -9.01 -6.33
CA VAL A 38 -8.64 -10.20 -6.46
C VAL A 38 -9.66 -10.10 -7.60
N ALA A 39 -9.87 -8.93 -8.18
CA ALA A 39 -10.95 -8.67 -9.12
C ALA A 39 -10.73 -9.27 -10.52
N LEU A 40 -9.51 -9.73 -10.85
CA LEU A 40 -9.15 -10.13 -12.21
C LEU A 40 -9.23 -11.64 -12.47
N SER A 41 -9.64 -12.46 -11.50
CA SER A 41 -9.59 -13.93 -11.58
C SER A 41 -10.26 -14.49 -12.84
N ASP A 42 -11.45 -13.99 -13.19
CA ASP A 42 -12.22 -14.52 -14.33
C ASP A 42 -11.60 -14.16 -15.69
N VAL A 43 -11.12 -12.93 -15.83
CA VAL A 43 -10.48 -12.51 -17.09
C VAL A 43 -9.12 -13.18 -17.27
N LEU A 44 -8.39 -13.48 -16.18
CA LEU A 44 -7.15 -14.24 -16.26
C LEU A 44 -7.36 -15.73 -16.61
N ALA A 45 -8.51 -16.31 -16.27
CA ALA A 45 -8.88 -17.63 -16.78
C ALA A 45 -9.01 -17.63 -18.30
N LYS A 46 -9.58 -16.57 -18.90
CA LYS A 46 -9.64 -16.41 -20.37
C LYS A 46 -8.25 -16.26 -21.00
N ALA A 47 -7.34 -15.54 -20.33
CA ALA A 47 -5.94 -15.44 -20.78
C ALA A 47 -5.25 -16.81 -20.79
N ALA A 48 -5.47 -17.62 -19.74
CA ALA A 48 -4.93 -18.97 -19.64
C ALA A 48 -5.50 -19.91 -20.73
N GLU A 49 -6.80 -19.84 -21.01
CA GLU A 49 -7.43 -20.59 -22.13
C GLU A 49 -6.82 -20.21 -23.48
N ALA A 50 -6.51 -18.92 -23.68
CA ALA A 50 -5.82 -18.40 -24.86
C ALA A 50 -4.31 -18.69 -24.84
N LYS A 51 -3.76 -19.30 -23.77
CA LYS A 51 -2.33 -19.58 -23.57
C LYS A 51 -1.45 -18.33 -23.60
N ILE A 52 -1.96 -17.23 -23.10
CA ILE A 52 -1.25 -15.96 -23.00
C ILE A 52 -0.63 -15.86 -21.60
N PRO A 53 0.70 -15.81 -21.47
CA PRO A 53 1.37 -15.65 -20.19
C PRO A 53 1.02 -14.32 -19.52
N VAL A 54 0.89 -14.35 -18.19
CA VAL A 54 0.53 -13.20 -17.37
C VAL A 54 1.66 -12.87 -16.40
N ILE A 55 2.09 -11.63 -16.40
CA ILE A 55 3.04 -11.06 -15.44
C ILE A 55 2.27 -10.07 -14.56
N ALA A 56 2.14 -10.35 -13.28
CA ALA A 56 1.70 -9.35 -12.30
C ALA A 56 2.85 -8.38 -12.06
N TYR A 57 2.61 -7.10 -12.29
CA TYR A 57 3.59 -6.03 -12.13
C TYR A 57 3.22 -5.14 -10.96
N ASP A 58 4.19 -4.85 -10.08
CA ASP A 58 4.05 -4.04 -8.88
C ASP A 58 3.08 -4.65 -7.86
N ARG A 59 1.80 -4.73 -8.14
CA ARG A 59 0.77 -5.27 -7.24
C ARG A 59 0.56 -6.77 -7.46
N LEU A 60 0.57 -7.53 -6.36
CA LEU A 60 0.32 -8.97 -6.39
C LEU A 60 -1.14 -9.24 -6.75
N ILE A 61 -1.36 -9.99 -7.83
CA ILE A 61 -2.69 -10.52 -8.17
C ILE A 61 -2.90 -11.80 -7.33
N MET A 62 -3.88 -11.74 -6.45
CA MET A 62 -4.25 -12.81 -5.54
C MET A 62 -5.44 -13.61 -6.07
N LYS A 63 -5.66 -14.79 -5.52
CA LYS A 63 -6.82 -15.68 -5.81
C LYS A 63 -6.97 -16.09 -7.28
N SER A 64 -5.90 -16.00 -8.07
CA SER A 64 -5.87 -16.54 -9.43
C SER A 64 -4.65 -17.44 -9.59
N PRO A 65 -4.82 -18.70 -10.07
CA PRO A 65 -3.70 -19.58 -10.40
C PRO A 65 -3.06 -19.21 -11.76
N ASN A 66 -3.65 -18.26 -12.49
CA ASN A 66 -3.30 -17.91 -13.87
C ASN A 66 -2.38 -16.69 -13.94
N VAL A 67 -1.42 -16.61 -13.04
CA VAL A 67 -0.33 -15.63 -13.05
C VAL A 67 0.98 -16.41 -13.12
N ASP A 68 1.75 -16.21 -14.19
CA ASP A 68 2.98 -16.96 -14.43
C ASP A 68 4.18 -16.34 -13.70
N TYR A 69 4.21 -15.02 -13.60
CA TYR A 69 5.31 -14.29 -12.98
C TYR A 69 4.79 -13.11 -12.17
N TYR A 70 5.51 -12.78 -11.11
CA TYR A 70 5.31 -11.57 -10.32
C TYR A 70 6.61 -10.77 -10.25
N LEU A 71 6.54 -9.49 -10.55
CA LEU A 71 7.66 -8.56 -10.50
C LEU A 71 7.31 -7.38 -9.62
N SER A 72 8.02 -7.22 -8.53
CA SER A 72 7.86 -6.12 -7.58
C SER A 72 9.15 -5.88 -6.81
N PHE A 73 9.13 -4.95 -5.85
CA PHE A 73 10.17 -4.77 -4.86
C PHE A 73 9.97 -5.71 -3.66
N ASP A 74 10.97 -5.81 -2.80
CA ASP A 74 10.79 -6.35 -1.45
C ASP A 74 10.07 -5.32 -0.58
N ASN A 75 8.75 -5.32 -0.65
CA ASN A 75 7.90 -4.32 0.01
C ASN A 75 7.97 -4.39 1.55
N TYR A 76 8.33 -5.56 2.11
CA TYR A 76 8.58 -5.65 3.54
C TYR A 76 9.89 -4.94 3.92
N ALA A 77 10.96 -5.15 3.16
CA ALA A 77 12.22 -4.43 3.36
C ALA A 77 12.06 -2.91 3.15
N VAL A 78 11.20 -2.49 2.19
CA VAL A 78 10.84 -1.06 2.04
C VAL A 78 10.15 -0.56 3.31
N GLY A 79 9.19 -1.30 3.86
CA GLY A 79 8.55 -0.97 5.13
C GLY A 79 9.56 -0.83 6.29
N GLN A 80 10.53 -1.74 6.38
CA GLN A 80 11.61 -1.64 7.37
C GLN A 80 12.41 -0.34 7.19
N GLN A 81 12.75 0.04 5.96
CA GLN A 81 13.45 1.29 5.67
C GLN A 81 12.62 2.52 6.09
N MET A 82 11.29 2.50 5.89
CA MET A 82 10.40 3.55 6.36
C MET A 82 10.47 3.69 7.90
N GLY A 83 10.43 2.57 8.62
CA GLY A 83 10.61 2.55 10.07
C GLY A 83 11.97 3.12 10.48
N ASP A 84 13.05 2.73 9.82
CA ASP A 84 14.41 3.21 10.10
C ASP A 84 14.56 4.72 9.84
N ILE A 85 13.91 5.24 8.78
CA ILE A 85 13.88 6.68 8.49
C ILE A 85 13.19 7.44 9.63
N LEU A 86 12.04 6.93 10.11
CA LEU A 86 11.33 7.54 11.23
C LEU A 86 12.15 7.51 12.51
N ILE A 87 12.77 6.36 12.84
CA ILE A 87 13.67 6.21 14.00
C ILE A 87 14.77 7.26 13.97
N LYS A 88 15.45 7.39 12.84
CA LYS A 88 16.53 8.34 12.64
C LYS A 88 16.03 9.79 12.65
N GLY A 89 14.97 10.08 11.93
CA GLY A 89 14.41 11.44 11.78
C GLY A 89 13.90 12.01 13.09
N MET A 90 13.28 11.19 13.92
CA MET A 90 12.77 11.57 15.24
C MET A 90 13.80 11.37 16.36
N ASN A 91 15.00 10.85 16.06
CA ASN A 91 16.04 10.54 17.05
C ASN A 91 15.52 9.64 18.21
N LEU A 92 14.84 8.55 17.85
CA LEU A 92 14.14 7.70 18.83
C LEU A 92 15.07 7.02 19.83
N ASP A 93 16.34 6.84 19.48
CA ASP A 93 17.35 6.27 20.39
C ASP A 93 17.70 7.22 21.54
N ASN A 94 17.59 8.55 21.32
CA ASN A 94 17.87 9.58 22.31
C ASN A 94 16.83 10.72 22.23
N PRO A 95 15.55 10.46 22.53
CA PRO A 95 14.50 11.44 22.39
C PRO A 95 14.58 12.54 23.46
N LYS A 96 14.29 13.78 23.07
CA LYS A 96 14.25 14.93 24.01
C LYS A 96 13.08 14.86 24.98
N LYS A 97 12.02 14.16 24.64
CA LYS A 97 10.83 13.92 25.49
C LYS A 97 10.30 12.50 25.26
N LYS A 98 9.49 11.99 26.18
CA LYS A 98 8.77 10.72 26.08
C LYS A 98 7.36 10.87 26.66
N PRO A 99 6.35 10.26 26.03
CA PRO A 99 6.40 9.68 24.70
C PRO A 99 6.48 10.75 23.60
N LEU A 100 7.00 10.35 22.44
CA LEU A 100 6.77 11.05 21.18
C LEU A 100 5.47 10.53 20.58
N LEU A 101 4.60 11.42 20.12
CA LEU A 101 3.30 11.06 19.58
C LEU A 101 3.34 10.98 18.05
N ILE A 102 2.95 9.85 17.51
CA ILE A 102 2.84 9.67 16.05
C ILE A 102 1.46 9.20 15.65
N GLU A 103 1.13 9.37 14.37
CA GLU A 103 0.00 8.72 13.72
C GLU A 103 0.48 7.84 12.57
N LEU A 104 -0.30 6.78 12.31
CA LEU A 104 -0.02 5.82 11.27
C LEU A 104 -0.99 6.01 10.12
N PHE A 105 -0.48 6.04 8.90
CA PHE A 105 -1.25 5.97 7.66
C PHE A 105 -0.82 4.73 6.91
N GLY A 106 -1.79 3.91 6.53
CA GLY A 106 -1.59 2.73 5.70
C GLY A 106 -2.03 2.98 4.25
N GLY A 107 -1.58 2.13 3.34
CA GLY A 107 -2.04 2.14 1.96
C GLY A 107 -3.43 1.50 1.78
N SER A 108 -3.79 1.21 0.53
CA SER A 108 -5.09 0.63 0.20
C SER A 108 -5.22 -0.82 0.68
N PRO A 109 -6.36 -1.21 1.28
CA PRO A 109 -6.55 -2.58 1.77
C PRO A 109 -6.72 -3.62 0.66
N ASP A 110 -6.96 -3.20 -0.58
CA ASP A 110 -7.01 -4.06 -1.78
C ASP A 110 -5.64 -4.30 -2.42
N ASP A 111 -4.58 -3.72 -1.83
CA ASP A 111 -3.21 -3.84 -2.29
C ASP A 111 -2.34 -4.56 -1.25
N ASN A 112 -1.81 -5.74 -1.61
CA ASN A 112 -0.95 -6.52 -0.73
C ASN A 112 0.33 -5.76 -0.31
N ASN A 113 0.82 -4.82 -1.12
CA ASN A 113 2.00 -4.03 -0.80
C ASN A 113 1.79 -3.18 0.46
N ALA A 114 0.57 -2.65 0.66
CA ALA A 114 0.22 -1.85 1.83
C ALA A 114 0.46 -2.59 3.15
N TYR A 115 0.10 -3.86 3.20
CA TYR A 115 0.33 -4.72 4.37
C TYR A 115 1.82 -4.97 4.59
N LYS A 116 2.59 -5.19 3.52
CA LYS A 116 4.04 -5.42 3.62
C LYS A 116 4.79 -4.19 4.11
N PHE A 117 4.42 -3.00 3.61
CA PHE A 117 4.97 -1.73 4.11
C PHE A 117 4.66 -1.53 5.59
N TYR A 118 3.41 -1.76 5.96
CA TYR A 118 2.96 -1.63 7.35
C TYR A 118 3.72 -2.60 8.27
N ASP A 119 3.73 -3.89 7.94
CA ASP A 119 4.35 -4.92 8.76
C ASP A 119 5.86 -4.66 8.94
N GLY A 120 6.56 -4.33 7.84
CA GLY A 120 7.98 -4.01 7.89
C GLY A 120 8.30 -2.79 8.76
N ALA A 121 7.50 -1.72 8.65
CA ALA A 121 7.67 -0.52 9.46
C ALA A 121 7.37 -0.78 10.94
N MET A 122 6.28 -1.49 11.22
CA MET A 122 5.90 -1.83 12.61
C MET A 122 6.91 -2.74 13.27
N ASP A 123 7.53 -3.66 12.53
CA ASP A 123 8.61 -4.50 13.06
C ASP A 123 9.80 -3.68 13.58
N ARG A 124 10.17 -2.62 12.84
CA ARG A 124 11.24 -1.71 13.25
C ARG A 124 10.83 -0.79 14.41
N LEU A 125 9.58 -0.36 14.47
CA LEU A 125 9.08 0.58 15.47
C LEU A 125 8.64 -0.09 16.78
N LYS A 126 8.35 -1.40 16.74
CA LYS A 126 7.87 -2.15 17.91
C LYS A 126 8.69 -1.93 19.19
N PRO A 127 10.03 -1.97 19.21
CA PRO A 127 10.81 -1.75 20.43
C PRO A 127 10.55 -0.38 21.06
N TYR A 128 10.26 0.65 20.25
CA TYR A 128 10.01 2.02 20.74
C TYR A 128 8.60 2.19 21.27
N PHE A 129 7.64 1.43 20.79
CA PHE A 129 6.31 1.32 21.40
C PHE A 129 6.39 0.57 22.73
N ASP A 130 7.06 -0.60 22.74
CA ASP A 130 7.19 -1.45 23.93
C ASP A 130 7.87 -0.74 25.11
N ASN A 131 8.87 0.10 24.84
CA ASN A 131 9.60 0.83 25.86
C ASN A 131 9.01 2.23 26.21
N GLY A 132 7.88 2.58 25.55
CA GLY A 132 7.16 3.85 25.79
C GLY A 132 7.84 5.09 25.20
N THR A 133 8.82 4.94 24.31
CA THR A 133 9.41 6.07 23.55
C THR A 133 8.42 6.63 22.54
N LEU A 134 7.71 5.75 21.83
CA LEU A 134 6.63 6.10 20.90
C LEU A 134 5.26 5.76 21.48
N LYS A 135 4.28 6.56 21.11
CA LYS A 135 2.86 6.28 21.33
C LYS A 135 2.05 6.76 20.13
N ILE A 136 1.03 6.00 19.76
CA ILE A 136 0.03 6.45 18.79
C ILE A 136 -0.96 7.34 19.56
N GLY A 137 -1.02 8.62 19.21
CA GLY A 137 -1.79 9.60 19.96
C GLY A 137 -3.28 9.33 19.97
N SER A 138 -3.82 8.87 18.84
CA SER A 138 -5.22 8.44 18.71
C SER A 138 -5.47 7.02 19.25
N GLY A 139 -4.43 6.21 19.42
CA GLY A 139 -4.53 4.78 19.69
C GLY A 139 -4.93 3.93 18.47
N GLN A 140 -5.10 4.54 17.30
CA GLN A 140 -5.50 3.84 16.08
C GLN A 140 -4.30 3.12 15.46
N GLN A 141 -4.32 1.81 15.45
CA GLN A 141 -3.29 0.96 14.85
C GLN A 141 -3.92 -0.26 14.17
N GLY A 142 -3.14 -0.92 13.32
CA GLY A 142 -3.62 -2.02 12.48
C GLY A 142 -4.22 -1.53 11.16
N MET A 143 -3.97 -2.32 10.11
CA MET A 143 -4.37 -1.94 8.74
C MET A 143 -5.87 -1.65 8.61
N ASP A 144 -6.74 -2.35 9.34
CA ASP A 144 -8.19 -2.12 9.32
C ASP A 144 -8.58 -0.68 9.73
N THR A 145 -7.74 -0.03 10.53
CA THR A 145 -8.01 1.30 11.08
C THR A 145 -7.26 2.41 10.35
N VAL A 146 -6.04 2.12 9.90
CA VAL A 146 -5.14 3.14 9.34
C VAL A 146 -5.08 3.14 7.81
N CYS A 147 -5.75 2.19 7.15
CA CYS A 147 -5.75 2.09 5.69
C CYS A 147 -6.35 3.32 5.00
N THR A 148 -5.87 3.58 3.80
CA THR A 148 -6.34 4.66 2.93
C THR A 148 -6.83 4.05 1.62
N LEU A 149 -8.16 3.89 1.48
CA LEU A 149 -8.76 3.25 0.32
C LEU A 149 -8.31 3.94 -0.98
N ARG A 150 -7.90 3.13 -1.96
CA ARG A 150 -7.42 3.59 -3.28
C ARG A 150 -6.21 4.53 -3.19
N TRP A 151 -5.47 4.53 -2.08
CA TRP A 151 -4.36 5.43 -1.86
C TRP A 151 -4.76 6.92 -2.03
N SER A 152 -6.03 7.27 -1.71
CA SER A 152 -6.59 8.60 -1.96
C SER A 152 -6.02 9.66 -1.02
N ASN A 153 -5.50 10.74 -1.62
CA ASN A 153 -5.01 11.92 -0.90
C ASN A 153 -6.13 12.58 -0.10
N GLU A 154 -7.32 12.67 -0.68
CA GLU A 154 -8.48 13.31 -0.07
C GLU A 154 -8.91 12.57 1.20
N LEU A 155 -8.92 11.23 1.16
CA LEU A 155 -9.24 10.41 2.34
C LEU A 155 -8.16 10.53 3.42
N ALA A 156 -6.89 10.55 3.04
CA ALA A 156 -5.79 10.73 3.98
C ALA A 156 -5.84 12.12 4.64
N MET A 157 -6.06 13.17 3.87
CA MET A 157 -6.20 14.54 4.35
C MET A 157 -7.38 14.67 5.32
N ALA A 158 -8.57 14.19 4.93
CA ALA A 158 -9.74 14.21 5.80
C ALA A 158 -9.51 13.43 7.12
N ARG A 159 -8.81 12.28 7.04
CA ARG A 159 -8.43 11.53 8.24
C ARG A 159 -7.46 12.33 9.12
N MET A 160 -6.46 13.00 8.53
CA MET A 160 -5.53 13.84 9.30
C MET A 160 -6.26 14.99 10.01
N GLU A 161 -7.15 15.70 9.32
CA GLU A 161 -7.95 16.77 9.91
C GLU A 161 -8.78 16.27 11.10
N ASN A 162 -9.41 15.11 10.96
CA ASN A 162 -10.15 14.47 12.06
C ASN A 162 -9.25 14.10 13.24
N LEU A 163 -8.06 13.54 12.98
CA LEU A 163 -7.10 13.19 14.03
C LEU A 163 -6.62 14.43 14.77
N LEU A 164 -6.25 15.47 14.04
CA LEU A 164 -5.79 16.73 14.64
C LEU A 164 -6.88 17.36 15.52
N SER A 165 -8.11 17.39 15.03
CA SER A 165 -9.24 17.97 15.76
C SER A 165 -9.62 17.16 17.00
N ALA A 166 -9.56 15.84 16.94
CA ALA A 166 -10.02 14.97 18.02
C ALA A 166 -8.95 14.74 19.10
N TYR A 167 -7.67 14.66 18.73
CA TYR A 167 -6.62 14.18 19.61
C TYR A 167 -5.49 15.18 19.88
N TYR A 168 -5.34 16.22 19.03
CA TYR A 168 -4.16 17.09 19.08
C TYR A 168 -4.48 18.56 19.39
N THR A 169 -5.65 18.84 19.94
CA THR A 169 -6.00 20.21 20.38
C THR A 169 -5.15 20.73 21.55
N ASN A 170 -4.67 19.83 22.41
CA ASN A 170 -3.90 20.15 23.62
C ASN A 170 -2.53 19.46 23.69
N GLN A 171 -2.12 18.80 22.62
CA GLN A 171 -0.82 18.11 22.53
C GLN A 171 -0.28 18.19 21.10
N THR A 172 1.00 17.93 20.93
CA THR A 172 1.67 18.03 19.64
C THR A 172 1.77 16.66 19.00
N LEU A 173 1.40 16.56 17.72
CA LEU A 173 1.78 15.45 16.86
C LEU A 173 3.26 15.62 16.49
N ASP A 174 4.09 14.64 16.81
CA ASP A 174 5.54 14.71 16.60
C ASP A 174 5.97 14.13 15.26
N GLY A 175 5.18 13.22 14.68
CA GLY A 175 5.47 12.62 13.40
C GLY A 175 4.35 11.76 12.87
N ILE A 176 4.48 11.38 11.59
CA ILE A 176 3.59 10.44 10.92
C ILE A 176 4.41 9.34 10.26
N LEU A 177 3.86 8.14 10.20
CA LEU A 177 4.31 7.08 9.31
C LEU A 177 3.35 7.03 8.13
N SER A 178 3.86 7.26 6.92
CA SER A 178 3.08 7.20 5.68
C SER A 178 3.86 6.44 4.61
N PRO A 179 3.22 5.53 3.86
CA PRO A 179 3.90 4.69 2.85
C PRO A 179 3.94 5.29 1.45
N TYR A 180 3.39 6.50 1.24
CA TYR A 180 3.23 7.08 -0.09
C TYR A 180 3.23 8.61 -0.02
N ASP A 181 4.11 9.25 -0.78
CA ASP A 181 4.32 10.70 -0.72
C ASP A 181 3.02 11.53 -0.83
N PRO A 182 2.09 11.24 -1.77
CA PRO A 182 0.87 12.02 -1.89
C PRO A 182 -0.08 11.92 -0.69
N ILE A 183 0.07 10.93 0.20
CA ILE A 183 -0.73 10.82 1.42
C ILE A 183 0.03 11.20 2.69
N SER A 184 1.20 11.86 2.53
CA SER A 184 2.07 12.31 3.63
C SER A 184 1.82 13.74 4.04
#